data_a8260c9a43eb04e7bbac3c31e67349a8
#
_entry.id   a8260c9a43eb04e7bbac3c31e67349a8
#
_cell.length_a   1.000
_cell.length_b   1.000
_cell.length_c   1.000
_cell.angle_alpha   90.00
_cell.angle_beta   90.00
_cell.angle_gamma   90.00
#
_symmetry.space_group_name_H-M   'P 1'
#
loop_
_entity.id
_entity.type
_entity.pdbx_description
1 polymer ?
#
loop_
_entity_poly.entity_id
_entity_poly.type
_entity_poly.pdbx_seq_one_letter_code
_entity_poly.pdbx_strand_id
1 'polypeptide(L)'
;MDTTSLFTAALQLPDPWRVSGVEFRDEEDGRRELHIAIGFAAGSRFPCPEPGCGEAACPVHDARERVWRHLNFFQYKAFIHAGVPRVTCPAHGVHAVPVPWARPGSGFTLLFEAMVVELAKSQPVADIAEQVGEHDTRLWRFIRHYVDEARLYEDYTGVEAIGIDETSRKGHRYITVVADLVERNVICVVPGKDSTTIKRFARDFMDHNGDPDRVRLVTCDMSLGFAKGIRERLPNAA
;
A
#
# COMPACT_ATOMS: atom_id res chain seq x y z
N MET A 1 -31.77 9.81 14.33
CA MET A 1 -30.50 9.06 14.23
C MET A 1 -29.51 9.89 15.02
N ASP A 2 -28.91 9.32 16.03
CA ASP A 2 -27.86 10.02 16.78
C ASP A 2 -26.52 10.02 16.02
N THR A 3 -25.57 10.82 16.47
CA THR A 3 -24.26 10.97 15.80
C THR A 3 -23.51 9.64 15.73
N THR A 4 -23.57 8.82 16.79
CA THR A 4 -22.85 7.53 16.83
C THR A 4 -23.43 6.53 15.84
N SER A 5 -24.75 6.47 15.70
CA SER A 5 -25.44 5.63 14.71
C SER A 5 -25.09 6.05 13.27
N LEU A 6 -25.02 7.36 13.02
CA LEU A 6 -24.65 7.87 11.69
C LEU A 6 -23.21 7.45 11.33
N PHE A 7 -22.24 7.65 12.22
CA PHE A 7 -20.85 7.27 11.96
C PHE A 7 -20.65 5.76 11.92
N THR A 8 -21.40 4.97 12.70
CA THR A 8 -21.37 3.50 12.61
C THR A 8 -21.80 3.04 11.23
N ALA A 9 -22.87 3.59 10.68
CA ALA A 9 -23.35 3.29 9.35
C ALA A 9 -22.37 3.78 8.26
N ALA A 10 -21.82 4.99 8.41
CA ALA A 10 -20.88 5.57 7.43
C ALA A 10 -19.56 4.79 7.36
N LEU A 11 -19.07 4.29 8.49
CA LEU A 11 -17.85 3.47 8.57
C LEU A 11 -18.09 1.99 8.19
N GLN A 12 -19.35 1.58 7.98
CA GLN A 12 -19.75 0.21 7.63
C GLN A 12 -19.14 -0.83 8.60
N LEU A 13 -19.17 -0.53 9.89
CA LEU A 13 -18.57 -1.39 10.89
C LEU A 13 -19.35 -2.71 11.02
N PRO A 14 -18.69 -3.87 10.88
CA PRO A 14 -19.34 -5.15 11.13
C PRO A 14 -19.50 -5.40 12.62
N ASP A 15 -20.51 -6.17 13.00
CA ASP A 15 -20.66 -6.63 14.37
C ASP A 15 -19.40 -7.37 14.86
N PRO A 16 -19.00 -7.19 16.13
CA PRO A 16 -19.63 -6.42 17.20
C PRO A 16 -19.13 -4.97 17.34
N TRP A 17 -18.42 -4.44 16.32
CA TRP A 17 -17.84 -3.11 16.34
C TRP A 17 -18.90 -2.03 16.18
N ARG A 18 -18.82 -0.96 16.98
CA ARG A 18 -19.70 0.20 16.90
C ARG A 18 -18.99 1.46 17.31
N VAL A 19 -19.44 2.60 16.82
CA VAL A 19 -18.98 3.90 17.31
C VAL A 19 -19.54 4.11 18.71
N SER A 20 -18.67 4.37 19.67
CA SER A 20 -19.01 4.65 21.07
C SER A 20 -18.99 6.13 21.44
N GLY A 21 -18.30 6.95 20.63
CA GLY A 21 -18.22 8.39 20.81
C GLY A 21 -17.65 9.10 19.59
N VAL A 22 -18.07 10.36 19.43
CA VAL A 22 -17.56 11.27 18.39
C VAL A 22 -17.40 12.63 19.01
N GLU A 23 -16.20 13.19 18.96
CA GLU A 23 -15.90 14.49 19.54
C GLU A 23 -14.91 15.29 18.70
N PHE A 24 -15.01 16.59 18.77
CA PHE A 24 -13.99 17.50 18.27
C PHE A 24 -13.05 17.88 19.40
N ARG A 25 -11.73 17.80 19.14
CA ARG A 25 -10.69 18.26 20.07
C ARG A 25 -9.95 19.42 19.46
N ASP A 26 -9.68 20.43 20.29
CA ASP A 26 -8.85 21.55 19.93
C ASP A 26 -7.40 21.24 20.30
N GLU A 27 -6.50 21.31 19.31
CA GLU A 27 -5.06 21.09 19.47
C GLU A 27 -4.37 22.37 19.97
N GLU A 28 -3.17 22.24 20.54
CA GLU A 28 -2.39 23.37 21.09
C GLU A 28 -2.07 24.46 20.03
N ASP A 29 -1.99 24.08 18.76
CA ASP A 29 -1.74 24.98 17.64
C ASP A 29 -3.01 25.66 17.09
N GLY A 30 -4.15 25.47 17.76
CA GLY A 30 -5.44 26.05 17.38
C GLY A 30 -6.16 25.28 16.26
N ARG A 31 -5.61 24.19 15.78
CA ARG A 31 -6.31 23.28 14.86
C ARG A 31 -7.33 22.46 15.64
N ARG A 32 -8.39 22.08 14.93
CA ARG A 32 -9.41 21.21 15.47
C ARG A 32 -9.41 19.87 14.75
N GLU A 33 -9.53 18.78 15.49
CA GLU A 33 -9.51 17.43 14.97
C GLU A 33 -10.77 16.66 15.37
N LEU A 34 -11.23 15.75 14.50
CA LEU A 34 -12.35 14.86 14.79
C LEU A 34 -11.83 13.54 15.34
N HIS A 35 -12.28 13.15 16.52
CA HIS A 35 -11.93 11.89 17.15
C HIS A 35 -13.16 10.98 17.24
N ILE A 36 -13.04 9.78 16.65
CA ILE A 36 -14.10 8.78 16.59
C ILE A 36 -13.66 7.58 17.42
N ALA A 37 -14.34 7.34 18.53
CA ALA A 37 -14.09 6.18 19.37
C ALA A 37 -14.90 4.98 18.87
N ILE A 38 -14.23 3.87 18.62
CA ILE A 38 -14.86 2.59 18.25
C ILE A 38 -14.66 1.60 19.38
N GLY A 39 -15.72 0.88 19.73
CA GLY A 39 -15.71 -0.13 20.75
C GLY A 39 -16.59 -1.34 20.39
N PHE A 40 -16.68 -2.26 21.33
CA PHE A 40 -17.55 -3.43 21.26
C PHE A 40 -18.19 -3.67 22.64
N ALA A 41 -19.29 -4.41 22.69
CA ALA A 41 -19.99 -4.68 23.93
C ALA A 41 -19.16 -5.59 24.86
N ALA A 42 -19.33 -5.41 26.18
CA ALA A 42 -18.77 -6.35 27.15
C ALA A 42 -19.31 -7.77 26.89
N GLY A 43 -18.43 -8.77 26.96
CA GLY A 43 -18.77 -10.16 26.63
C GLY A 43 -18.76 -10.50 25.14
N SER A 44 -18.42 -9.57 24.27
CA SER A 44 -18.19 -9.86 22.83
C SER A 44 -17.14 -10.95 22.67
N ARG A 45 -17.33 -11.74 21.63
CA ARG A 45 -16.40 -12.81 21.23
C ARG A 45 -15.94 -12.56 19.79
N PHE A 46 -14.72 -12.97 19.48
CA PHE A 46 -14.14 -12.79 18.15
C PHE A 46 -13.52 -14.11 17.65
N PRO A 47 -13.44 -14.32 16.35
CA PRO A 47 -12.78 -15.49 15.81
C PRO A 47 -11.27 -15.46 16.12
N CYS A 48 -10.67 -16.63 16.21
CA CYS A 48 -9.22 -16.75 16.26
C CYS A 48 -8.62 -16.23 14.94
N PRO A 49 -7.62 -15.34 14.97
CA PRO A 49 -7.04 -14.79 13.75
C PRO A 49 -6.06 -15.73 13.04
N GLU A 50 -5.72 -16.88 13.63
CA GLU A 50 -4.79 -17.83 13.03
C GLU A 50 -5.43 -18.52 11.83
N PRO A 51 -4.73 -18.56 10.66
CA PRO A 51 -5.22 -19.18 9.46
C PRO A 51 -5.56 -20.67 9.68
N GLY A 52 -6.74 -21.09 9.25
CA GLY A 52 -7.20 -22.46 9.38
C GLY A 52 -7.74 -22.83 10.78
N CYS A 53 -7.76 -21.91 11.74
CA CYS A 53 -8.40 -22.13 13.01
C CYS A 53 -9.93 -22.05 12.87
N GLY A 54 -10.64 -23.11 13.28
CA GLY A 54 -12.11 -23.14 13.26
C GLY A 54 -12.79 -22.48 14.46
N GLU A 55 -12.04 -21.94 15.42
CA GLU A 55 -12.61 -21.32 16.62
C GLU A 55 -13.16 -19.93 16.30
N ALA A 56 -14.49 -19.86 16.18
CA ALA A 56 -15.19 -18.65 15.77
C ALA A 56 -15.53 -17.67 16.91
N ALA A 57 -15.40 -18.10 18.17
CA ALA A 57 -15.95 -17.38 19.32
C ALA A 57 -15.01 -17.38 20.54
N CYS A 58 -13.79 -16.93 20.37
CA CYS A 58 -12.84 -16.78 21.47
C CYS A 58 -13.21 -15.62 22.40
N PRO A 59 -13.09 -15.80 23.73
CA PRO A 59 -13.29 -14.71 24.68
C PRO A 59 -12.17 -13.68 24.60
N VAL A 60 -12.51 -12.42 24.85
CA VAL A 60 -11.54 -11.33 24.96
C VAL A 60 -10.69 -11.52 26.22
N HIS A 61 -9.38 -11.53 26.08
CA HIS A 61 -8.41 -11.58 27.17
C HIS A 61 -8.18 -10.17 27.75
N ASP A 62 -7.81 -9.24 26.86
CA ASP A 62 -7.64 -7.80 27.16
C ASP A 62 -7.79 -6.99 25.85
N ALA A 63 -7.62 -5.67 25.94
CA ALA A 63 -7.60 -4.78 24.79
C ALA A 63 -6.46 -3.77 24.92
N ARG A 64 -5.88 -3.40 23.75
CA ARG A 64 -4.83 -2.38 23.68
C ARG A 64 -5.30 -1.21 22.84
N GLU A 65 -5.25 -0.02 23.42
CA GLU A 65 -5.60 1.22 22.73
C GLU A 65 -4.69 1.47 21.53
N ARG A 66 -5.31 1.81 20.41
CA ARG A 66 -4.65 2.21 19.16
C ARG A 66 -5.39 3.35 18.49
N VAL A 67 -4.64 4.09 17.69
CA VAL A 67 -5.15 5.24 16.93
C VAL A 67 -4.76 5.10 15.48
N TRP A 68 -5.70 5.41 14.58
CA TRP A 68 -5.48 5.44 13.13
C TRP A 68 -5.92 6.77 12.56
N ARG A 69 -5.11 7.32 11.67
CA ARG A 69 -5.49 8.44 10.83
C ARG A 69 -6.54 7.99 9.81
N HIS A 70 -7.68 8.67 9.80
CA HIS A 70 -8.78 8.43 8.87
C HIS A 70 -8.87 9.56 7.83
N LEU A 71 -9.75 9.43 6.83
CA LEU A 71 -10.09 10.50 5.89
C LEU A 71 -10.47 11.78 6.65
N ASN A 72 -10.14 12.94 6.08
CA ASN A 72 -10.60 14.19 6.65
C ASN A 72 -12.13 14.24 6.68
N PHE A 73 -12.64 14.79 7.77
CA PHE A 73 -14.04 15.16 7.86
C PHE A 73 -14.14 16.67 7.56
N PHE A 74 -14.48 17.00 6.32
CA PHE A 74 -14.34 18.35 5.76
C PHE A 74 -12.89 18.84 5.89
N GLN A 75 -12.68 19.99 6.54
CA GLN A 75 -11.35 20.56 6.79
C GLN A 75 -10.61 19.95 7.99
N TYR A 76 -11.29 19.12 8.78
CA TYR A 76 -10.74 18.57 10.00
C TYR A 76 -10.05 17.22 9.76
N LYS A 77 -8.85 17.04 10.30
CA LYS A 77 -8.25 15.71 10.37
C LYS A 77 -9.14 14.82 11.25
N ALA A 78 -9.33 13.56 10.84
CA ALA A 78 -10.08 12.62 11.64
C ALA A 78 -9.23 11.43 12.07
N PHE A 79 -9.46 10.97 13.30
CA PHE A 79 -8.76 9.87 13.92
C PHE A 79 -9.74 8.85 14.48
N ILE A 80 -9.47 7.57 14.24
CA ILE A 80 -10.19 6.46 14.85
C ILE A 80 -9.38 5.97 16.04
N HIS A 81 -10.04 5.89 17.20
CA HIS A 81 -9.51 5.33 18.44
C HIS A 81 -10.25 4.03 18.74
N ALA A 82 -9.52 2.96 19.03
CA ALA A 82 -10.15 1.72 19.46
C ALA A 82 -9.24 0.87 20.36
N GLY A 83 -9.83 0.24 21.34
CA GLY A 83 -9.22 -0.85 22.08
C GLY A 83 -9.22 -2.11 21.21
N VAL A 84 -8.06 -2.49 20.66
CA VAL A 84 -7.90 -3.72 19.85
C VAL A 84 -7.91 -4.92 20.78
N PRO A 85 -8.91 -5.82 20.69
CA PRO A 85 -9.00 -6.97 21.58
C PRO A 85 -7.90 -7.98 21.26
N ARG A 86 -7.37 -8.59 22.31
CA ARG A 86 -6.64 -9.85 22.21
C ARG A 86 -7.55 -10.95 22.73
N VAL A 87 -7.64 -12.04 22.00
CA VAL A 87 -8.53 -13.17 22.34
C VAL A 87 -7.72 -14.38 22.80
N THR A 88 -8.31 -15.18 23.69
CA THR A 88 -7.73 -16.45 24.11
C THR A 88 -8.32 -17.58 23.29
N CYS A 89 -7.51 -18.17 22.40
CA CYS A 89 -7.87 -19.35 21.66
C CYS A 89 -7.37 -20.60 22.40
N PRO A 90 -8.18 -21.65 22.56
CA PRO A 90 -7.74 -22.87 23.21
C PRO A 90 -6.56 -23.57 22.52
N ALA A 91 -6.49 -23.48 21.19
CA ALA A 91 -5.45 -24.11 20.38
C ALA A 91 -4.18 -23.26 20.21
N HIS A 92 -4.33 -21.92 20.14
CA HIS A 92 -3.23 -21.04 19.72
C HIS A 92 -2.80 -20.02 20.79
N GLY A 93 -3.50 -19.95 21.94
CA GLY A 93 -3.18 -18.99 22.98
C GLY A 93 -3.73 -17.58 22.72
N VAL A 94 -2.99 -16.54 23.11
CA VAL A 94 -3.49 -15.15 23.07
C VAL A 94 -3.00 -14.42 21.83
N HIS A 95 -3.95 -14.01 20.98
CA HIS A 95 -3.69 -13.31 19.72
C HIS A 95 -4.51 -12.02 19.59
N ALA A 96 -3.94 -10.99 18.95
CA ALA A 96 -4.64 -9.75 18.64
C ALA A 96 -5.60 -9.95 17.46
N VAL A 97 -6.84 -9.51 17.60
CA VAL A 97 -7.83 -9.55 16.53
C VAL A 97 -7.52 -8.47 15.49
N PRO A 98 -7.51 -8.78 14.18
CA PRO A 98 -7.40 -7.76 13.16
C PRO A 98 -8.64 -6.86 13.17
N VAL A 99 -8.41 -5.54 13.03
CA VAL A 99 -9.51 -4.58 12.94
C VAL A 99 -9.98 -4.45 11.49
N PRO A 100 -11.30 -4.26 11.22
CA PRO A 100 -11.81 -4.25 9.84
C PRO A 100 -11.47 -2.98 9.06
N TRP A 101 -11.04 -1.91 9.73
CA TRP A 101 -10.77 -0.61 9.09
C TRP A 101 -9.31 -0.33 8.79
N ALA A 102 -8.37 -1.20 9.18
CA ALA A 102 -6.94 -0.97 8.99
C ALA A 102 -6.15 -2.26 8.81
N ARG A 103 -5.09 -2.20 8.00
CA ARG A 103 -4.13 -3.30 7.88
C ARG A 103 -3.35 -3.51 9.19
N PRO A 104 -2.93 -4.73 9.47
CA PRO A 104 -2.00 -5.00 10.57
C PRO A 104 -0.73 -4.12 10.45
N GLY A 105 -0.39 -3.45 11.55
CA GLY A 105 0.80 -2.59 11.60
C GLY A 105 0.64 -1.20 10.97
N SER A 106 -0.45 -0.91 10.25
CA SER A 106 -0.72 0.44 9.75
C SER A 106 -1.19 1.38 10.85
N GLY A 107 -0.83 2.66 10.73
CA GLY A 107 -1.39 3.78 11.49
C GLY A 107 -2.44 4.56 10.70
N PHE A 108 -2.90 4.03 9.56
CA PHE A 108 -3.90 4.62 8.69
C PHE A 108 -5.05 3.66 8.47
N THR A 109 -6.24 4.20 8.21
CA THR A 109 -7.37 3.37 7.80
C THR A 109 -7.24 2.96 6.33
N LEU A 110 -7.86 1.84 5.94
CA LEU A 110 -7.92 1.37 4.55
C LEU A 110 -8.46 2.44 3.59
N LEU A 111 -9.49 3.18 4.00
CA LEU A 111 -10.05 4.27 3.20
C LEU A 111 -9.05 5.42 2.98
N PHE A 112 -8.28 5.77 4.01
CA PHE A 112 -7.22 6.78 3.87
C PHE A 112 -6.12 6.31 2.93
N GLU A 113 -5.66 5.08 3.09
CA GLU A 113 -4.64 4.49 2.23
C GLU A 113 -5.11 4.42 0.78
N ALA A 114 -6.36 3.96 0.54
CA ALA A 114 -6.95 3.87 -0.80
C ALA A 114 -7.03 5.24 -1.49
N MET A 115 -7.48 6.29 -0.77
CA MET A 115 -7.50 7.65 -1.30
C MET A 115 -6.11 8.14 -1.72
N VAL A 116 -5.10 7.95 -0.85
CA VAL A 116 -3.73 8.39 -1.13
C VAL A 116 -3.12 7.61 -2.31
N VAL A 117 -3.35 6.30 -2.39
CA VAL A 117 -2.88 5.48 -3.51
C VAL A 117 -3.52 5.94 -4.82
N GLU A 118 -4.81 6.28 -4.82
CA GLU A 118 -5.49 6.80 -6.01
C GLU A 118 -4.91 8.15 -6.44
N LEU A 119 -4.68 9.08 -5.51
CA LEU A 119 -4.04 10.37 -5.81
C LEU A 119 -2.60 10.19 -6.34
N ALA A 120 -1.85 9.21 -5.82
CA ALA A 120 -0.46 8.96 -6.22
C ALA A 120 -0.32 8.47 -7.66
N LYS A 121 -1.39 8.07 -8.33
CA LYS A 121 -1.40 7.76 -9.76
C LYS A 121 -1.17 9.00 -10.65
N SER A 122 -1.50 10.19 -10.15
CA SER A 122 -1.47 11.43 -10.92
C SER A 122 -0.74 12.59 -10.25
N GLN A 123 -0.38 12.48 -8.98
CA GLN A 123 0.23 13.55 -8.19
C GLN A 123 1.52 13.09 -7.50
N PRO A 124 2.52 13.98 -7.32
CA PRO A 124 3.67 13.71 -6.48
C PRO A 124 3.27 13.44 -5.03
N VAL A 125 3.89 12.45 -4.39
CA VAL A 125 3.57 12.08 -3.00
C VAL A 125 3.83 13.23 -2.01
N ALA A 126 4.78 14.11 -2.31
CA ALA A 126 5.04 15.31 -1.49
C ALA A 126 3.83 16.26 -1.46
N ASP A 127 3.20 16.48 -2.61
CA ASP A 127 2.02 17.35 -2.73
C ASP A 127 0.80 16.72 -2.04
N ILE A 128 0.65 15.41 -2.17
CA ILE A 128 -0.39 14.66 -1.43
C ILE A 128 -0.17 14.78 0.07
N ALA A 129 1.07 14.66 0.53
CA ALA A 129 1.41 14.74 1.95
C ALA A 129 1.04 16.12 2.52
N GLU A 130 1.28 17.19 1.79
CA GLU A 130 0.85 18.55 2.15
C GLU A 130 -0.67 18.66 2.21
N GLN A 131 -1.38 18.17 1.19
CA GLN A 131 -2.85 18.20 1.11
C GLN A 131 -3.53 17.49 2.28
N VAL A 132 -3.01 16.32 2.67
CA VAL A 132 -3.60 15.53 3.76
C VAL A 132 -3.03 15.88 5.13
N GLY A 133 -2.00 16.74 5.18
CA GLY A 133 -1.32 17.18 6.40
C GLY A 133 -0.56 16.05 7.10
N GLU A 134 0.14 15.20 6.31
CA GLU A 134 0.96 14.10 6.80
C GLU A 134 2.40 14.22 6.29
N HIS A 135 3.32 13.46 6.89
CA HIS A 135 4.68 13.36 6.35
C HIS A 135 4.73 12.38 5.16
N ASP A 136 5.41 12.77 4.10
CA ASP A 136 5.59 11.98 2.88
C ASP A 136 6.19 10.59 3.17
N THR A 137 7.12 10.48 4.09
CA THR A 137 7.74 9.21 4.50
C THR A 137 6.75 8.22 5.11
N ARG A 138 5.68 8.71 5.77
CA ARG A 138 4.59 7.86 6.28
C ARG A 138 3.74 7.34 5.12
N LEU A 139 3.45 8.20 4.12
CA LEU A 139 2.68 7.81 2.94
C LEU A 139 3.47 6.81 2.08
N TRP A 140 4.75 7.06 1.83
CA TRP A 140 5.62 6.14 1.09
C TRP A 140 5.66 4.73 1.68
N ARG A 141 5.49 4.59 3.00
CA ARG A 141 5.54 3.28 3.66
C ARG A 141 4.41 2.36 3.22
N PHE A 142 3.18 2.87 3.15
CA PHE A 142 2.07 2.05 2.70
C PHE A 142 1.90 2.04 1.17
N ILE A 143 2.27 3.11 0.45
CA ILE A 143 2.32 3.10 -1.01
C ILE A 143 3.24 1.97 -1.48
N ARG A 144 4.43 1.86 -0.91
CA ARG A 144 5.35 0.76 -1.23
C ARG A 144 4.73 -0.61 -0.99
N HIS A 145 4.05 -0.80 0.13
CA HIS A 145 3.35 -2.05 0.42
C HIS A 145 2.36 -2.44 -0.69
N TYR A 146 1.52 -1.50 -1.14
CA TYR A 146 0.57 -1.77 -2.22
C TYR A 146 1.24 -2.00 -3.57
N VAL A 147 2.33 -1.30 -3.86
CA VAL A 147 3.13 -1.54 -5.07
C VAL A 147 3.75 -2.94 -5.02
N ASP A 148 4.36 -3.31 -3.90
CA ASP A 148 4.97 -4.63 -3.73
C ASP A 148 3.92 -5.75 -3.87
N GLU A 149 2.72 -5.58 -3.30
CA GLU A 149 1.60 -6.53 -3.50
C GLU A 149 1.12 -6.59 -4.95
N ALA A 150 0.94 -5.45 -5.61
CA ALA A 150 0.48 -5.40 -6.99
C ALA A 150 1.47 -6.12 -7.92
N ARG A 151 2.77 -5.93 -7.68
CA ARG A 151 3.83 -6.59 -8.47
C ARG A 151 3.81 -8.13 -8.39
N LEU A 152 3.29 -8.71 -7.33
CA LEU A 152 3.15 -10.19 -7.24
C LEU A 152 2.19 -10.78 -8.29
N TYR A 153 1.33 -9.95 -8.87
CA TYR A 153 0.32 -10.35 -9.85
C TYR A 153 0.64 -9.87 -11.27
N GLU A 154 1.81 -9.22 -11.48
CA GLU A 154 2.22 -8.82 -12.81
C GLU A 154 2.63 -10.03 -13.66
N ASP A 155 2.28 -9.99 -14.95
CA ASP A 155 2.57 -11.05 -15.90
C ASP A 155 3.06 -10.44 -17.21
N TYR A 156 4.31 -10.73 -17.58
CA TYR A 156 4.97 -10.21 -18.78
C TYR A 156 5.06 -11.23 -19.91
N THR A 157 4.24 -12.31 -19.85
CA THR A 157 4.25 -13.38 -20.85
C THR A 157 4.06 -12.86 -22.28
N GLY A 158 3.28 -11.79 -22.47
CA GLY A 158 2.95 -11.22 -23.78
C GLY A 158 3.86 -10.12 -24.28
N VAL A 159 4.89 -9.73 -23.53
CA VAL A 159 5.74 -8.57 -23.88
C VAL A 159 6.74 -8.95 -24.97
N GLU A 160 6.63 -8.30 -26.14
CA GLU A 160 7.48 -8.52 -27.32
C GLU A 160 8.22 -7.26 -27.79
N ALA A 161 7.79 -6.07 -27.35
CA ALA A 161 8.39 -4.80 -27.73
C ALA A 161 8.58 -3.90 -26.51
N ILE A 162 9.82 -3.50 -26.24
CA ILE A 162 10.14 -2.68 -25.06
C ILE A 162 10.87 -1.39 -25.44
N GLY A 163 10.59 -0.34 -24.67
CA GLY A 163 11.34 0.91 -24.66
C GLY A 163 12.18 1.02 -23.40
N ILE A 164 13.43 1.42 -23.55
CA ILE A 164 14.36 1.61 -22.45
C ILE A 164 14.86 3.05 -22.48
N ASP A 165 14.66 3.79 -21.40
CA ASP A 165 15.13 5.15 -21.24
C ASP A 165 15.75 5.37 -19.89
N GLU A 166 16.65 6.34 -19.77
CA GLU A 166 17.27 6.71 -18.52
C GLU A 166 16.93 8.15 -18.11
N THR A 167 16.71 8.35 -16.83
CA THR A 167 16.58 9.69 -16.29
C THR A 167 17.51 9.89 -15.10
N SER A 168 18.03 11.12 -15.00
CA SER A 168 18.89 11.47 -13.86
C SER A 168 18.07 11.85 -12.64
N ARG A 169 18.48 11.32 -11.50
CA ARG A 169 17.99 11.71 -10.20
C ARG A 169 19.00 12.66 -9.52
N LYS A 170 18.57 13.45 -8.55
CA LYS A 170 19.44 14.34 -7.76
C LYS A 170 20.73 13.64 -7.34
N GLY A 171 21.90 14.28 -7.58
CA GLY A 171 23.21 13.74 -7.22
C GLY A 171 23.80 12.74 -8.24
N HIS A 172 23.56 12.92 -9.53
CA HIS A 172 24.07 12.05 -10.63
C HIS A 172 23.69 10.56 -10.46
N ARG A 173 22.62 10.29 -9.78
CA ARG A 173 22.05 8.93 -9.73
C ARG A 173 21.09 8.77 -10.87
N TYR A 174 21.26 7.68 -11.62
CA TYR A 174 20.40 7.35 -12.76
C TYR A 174 19.42 6.25 -12.37
N ILE A 175 18.26 6.29 -12.97
CA ILE A 175 17.31 5.19 -13.02
C ILE A 175 16.97 4.91 -14.46
N THR A 176 16.84 3.66 -14.79
CA THR A 176 16.39 3.19 -16.09
C THR A 176 14.94 2.78 -15.97
N VAL A 177 14.13 3.27 -16.89
CA VAL A 177 12.72 2.94 -17.01
C VAL A 177 12.58 1.99 -18.20
N VAL A 178 11.87 0.89 -18.02
CA VAL A 178 11.53 -0.05 -19.08
C VAL A 178 10.01 -0.07 -19.23
N ALA A 179 9.54 0.14 -20.46
CA ALA A 179 8.12 0.18 -20.78
C ALA A 179 7.78 -0.88 -21.85
N ASP A 180 6.63 -1.49 -21.73
CA ASP A 180 5.97 -2.21 -22.81
C ASP A 180 5.43 -1.18 -23.82
N LEU A 181 5.88 -1.28 -25.07
CA LEU A 181 5.49 -0.36 -26.14
C LEU A 181 4.11 -0.69 -26.74
N VAL A 182 3.62 -1.91 -26.55
CA VAL A 182 2.32 -2.36 -27.04
C VAL A 182 1.23 -1.88 -26.07
N GLU A 183 1.35 -2.24 -24.79
CA GLU A 183 0.40 -1.87 -23.75
C GLU A 183 0.60 -0.43 -23.23
N ARG A 184 1.72 0.21 -23.57
CA ARG A 184 2.06 1.60 -23.19
C ARG A 184 2.13 1.83 -21.70
N ASN A 185 2.67 0.88 -20.98
CA ASN A 185 2.85 0.97 -19.52
C ASN A 185 4.31 0.73 -19.13
N VAL A 186 4.70 1.26 -17.97
CA VAL A 186 6.01 1.00 -17.38
C VAL A 186 5.97 -0.36 -16.68
N ILE A 187 6.85 -1.27 -17.11
CA ILE A 187 6.94 -2.62 -16.54
C ILE A 187 8.07 -2.77 -15.52
N CYS A 188 9.10 -1.92 -15.60
CA CYS A 188 10.20 -1.99 -14.63
C CYS A 188 10.90 -0.64 -14.47
N VAL A 189 11.36 -0.36 -13.26
CA VAL A 189 12.26 0.76 -12.96
C VAL A 189 13.45 0.25 -12.16
N VAL A 190 14.64 0.38 -12.75
CA VAL A 190 15.88 -0.19 -12.19
C VAL A 190 16.90 0.91 -11.92
N PRO A 191 17.57 0.94 -10.75
CA PRO A 191 18.67 1.85 -10.52
C PRO A 191 19.88 1.56 -11.41
N GLY A 192 20.46 2.63 -11.99
CA GLY A 192 21.64 2.55 -12.85
C GLY A 192 21.36 2.91 -14.30
N LYS A 193 22.38 2.83 -15.16
CA LYS A 193 22.33 3.13 -16.61
C LYS A 193 23.35 2.34 -17.43
N ASP A 194 23.69 1.15 -17.03
CA ASP A 194 24.73 0.32 -17.62
C ASP A 194 24.22 -1.09 -17.99
N SER A 195 25.11 -1.94 -18.50
CA SER A 195 24.76 -3.32 -18.85
C SER A 195 24.26 -4.14 -17.64
N THR A 196 24.68 -3.79 -16.41
CA THR A 196 24.21 -4.49 -15.20
C THR A 196 22.77 -4.12 -14.88
N THR A 197 22.33 -2.95 -15.31
CA THR A 197 20.93 -2.50 -15.20
C THR A 197 20.02 -3.37 -16.07
N ILE A 198 20.44 -3.65 -17.31
CA ILE A 198 19.70 -4.55 -18.23
C ILE A 198 19.68 -5.98 -17.67
N LYS A 199 20.75 -6.44 -17.03
CA LYS A 199 20.78 -7.76 -16.38
C LYS A 199 19.75 -7.84 -15.24
N ARG A 200 19.60 -6.76 -14.44
CA ARG A 200 18.59 -6.73 -13.36
C ARG A 200 17.18 -6.71 -13.93
N PHE A 201 16.95 -5.91 -14.97
CA PHE A 201 15.68 -5.91 -15.69
C PHE A 201 15.34 -7.30 -16.22
N ALA A 202 16.24 -7.96 -16.97
CA ALA A 202 16.00 -9.27 -17.54
C ALA A 202 15.66 -10.33 -16.46
N ARG A 203 16.26 -10.23 -15.29
CA ARG A 203 15.91 -11.09 -14.17
C ARG A 203 14.51 -10.81 -13.65
N ASP A 204 14.19 -9.54 -13.34
CA ASP A 204 12.87 -9.12 -12.89
C ASP A 204 11.77 -9.50 -13.90
N PHE A 205 12.08 -9.36 -15.20
CA PHE A 205 11.22 -9.74 -16.31
C PHE A 205 10.88 -11.25 -16.30
N MET A 206 11.90 -12.10 -16.12
CA MET A 206 11.71 -13.55 -16.00
C MET A 206 10.99 -13.94 -14.70
N ASP A 207 11.27 -13.26 -13.59
CA ASP A 207 10.60 -13.50 -12.31
C ASP A 207 9.07 -13.22 -12.39
N HIS A 208 8.63 -12.47 -13.44
CA HIS A 208 7.23 -12.17 -13.75
C HIS A 208 6.77 -12.83 -15.08
N ASN A 209 7.25 -14.01 -15.40
CA ASN A 209 6.90 -14.82 -16.57
C ASN A 209 7.27 -14.21 -17.93
N GLY A 210 8.07 -13.16 -17.99
CA GLY A 210 8.57 -12.61 -19.24
C GLY A 210 9.62 -13.53 -19.87
N ASP A 211 9.57 -13.68 -21.18
CA ASP A 211 10.52 -14.49 -21.95
C ASP A 211 11.46 -13.59 -22.76
N PRO A 212 12.76 -13.48 -22.38
CA PRO A 212 13.74 -12.71 -23.13
C PRO A 212 13.88 -13.10 -24.59
N ASP A 213 13.61 -14.36 -24.94
CA ASP A 213 13.69 -14.84 -26.31
C ASP A 213 12.51 -14.40 -27.20
N ARG A 214 11.42 -13.95 -26.57
CA ARG A 214 10.25 -13.41 -27.27
C ARG A 214 10.33 -11.91 -27.54
N VAL A 215 11.22 -11.19 -26.89
CA VAL A 215 11.41 -9.76 -27.16
C VAL A 215 12.03 -9.57 -28.53
N ARG A 216 11.30 -8.95 -29.47
CA ARG A 216 11.67 -8.74 -30.87
C ARG A 216 12.14 -7.32 -31.17
N LEU A 217 11.64 -6.35 -30.41
CA LEU A 217 11.96 -4.94 -30.63
C LEU A 217 12.40 -4.31 -29.30
N VAL A 218 13.57 -3.64 -29.37
CA VAL A 218 14.03 -2.80 -28.25
C VAL A 218 14.37 -1.42 -28.79
N THR A 219 13.71 -0.39 -28.25
CA THR A 219 14.10 1.00 -28.47
C THR A 219 14.85 1.52 -27.25
N CYS A 220 16.01 2.10 -27.45
CA CYS A 220 16.77 2.74 -26.37
C CYS A 220 17.60 3.89 -26.92
N ASP A 221 18.10 4.75 -26.02
CA ASP A 221 19.13 5.72 -26.36
C ASP A 221 20.42 5.01 -26.80
N MET A 222 21.29 5.74 -27.55
CA MET A 222 22.56 5.25 -28.09
C MET A 222 23.63 4.93 -27.03
N SER A 223 23.21 4.44 -25.87
CA SER A 223 24.09 4.03 -24.78
C SER A 223 24.80 2.72 -25.06
N LEU A 224 26.13 2.74 -25.11
CA LEU A 224 26.95 1.53 -25.27
C LEU A 224 26.69 0.49 -24.18
N GLY A 225 26.35 0.95 -22.95
CA GLY A 225 25.98 0.11 -21.82
C GLY A 225 24.70 -0.66 -22.08
N PHE A 226 23.67 0.01 -22.59
CA PHE A 226 22.40 -0.62 -22.96
C PHE A 226 22.58 -1.58 -24.13
N ALA A 227 23.23 -1.15 -25.21
CA ALA A 227 23.47 -1.99 -26.39
C ALA A 227 24.21 -3.29 -26.02
N LYS A 228 25.18 -3.25 -25.11
CA LYS A 228 25.85 -4.44 -24.59
C LYS A 228 24.89 -5.34 -23.80
N GLY A 229 24.16 -4.76 -22.85
CA GLY A 229 23.22 -5.51 -22.00
C GLY A 229 22.09 -6.16 -22.78
N ILE A 230 21.53 -5.46 -23.78
CA ILE A 230 20.48 -5.96 -24.68
C ILE A 230 21.00 -7.18 -25.46
N ARG A 231 22.15 -7.07 -26.11
CA ARG A 231 22.75 -8.20 -26.86
C ARG A 231 23.01 -9.43 -25.99
N GLU A 232 23.37 -9.23 -24.74
CA GLU A 232 23.68 -10.33 -23.81
C GLU A 232 22.42 -10.97 -23.20
N ARG A 233 21.30 -10.25 -23.13
CA ARG A 233 20.12 -10.65 -22.34
C ARG A 233 18.83 -10.77 -23.14
N LEU A 234 18.74 -10.16 -24.31
CA LEU A 234 17.58 -10.17 -25.20
C LEU A 234 18.05 -10.58 -26.61
N PRO A 235 18.37 -11.87 -26.83
CA PRO A 235 19.16 -12.31 -28.00
C PRO A 235 18.44 -12.12 -29.30
N ASN A 236 17.13 -12.06 -29.34
CA ASN A 236 16.32 -11.94 -30.56
C ASN A 236 15.84 -10.51 -30.82
N ALA A 237 16.24 -9.54 -29.98
CA ALA A 237 15.84 -8.15 -30.12
C ALA A 237 16.62 -7.44 -31.25
N ALA A 238 15.89 -6.66 -32.05
CA ALA A 238 16.42 -5.77 -33.08
C ALA A 238 16.30 -4.30 -32.64
#